data_c697fb98ee4d8d6fc32cb923d2379918
#
_entry.id   c697fb98ee4d8d6fc32cb923d2379918
#
_cell.length_a   1.000
_cell.length_b   1.000
_cell.length_c   1.000
_cell.angle_alpha   90.00
_cell.angle_beta   90.00
_cell.angle_gamma   90.00
#
_symmetry.space_group_name_H-M   'P 1'
#
loop_
_entity.id
_entity.type
_entity.pdbx_description
1 polymer ?
#
loop_
_entity_poly.entity_id
_entity_poly.type
_entity_poly.pdbx_seq_one_letter_code
_entity_poly.pdbx_strand_id
1 'polypeptide(L)'
;MKVSLNWIRDYVQLPADADLKKLAYDLTMSTVEVEDTIELAKQFDHMVVGVINTIEQHPNADKLRVCMTDIGGRVESIVCGGSNLREGMKVAVALPGAVCRWHGEGEPVEIKKSKLRDVDSYGMICGAVEIGLADLFPTKEEAHILDLSDFDAPAGTPLADALDLNDIILEIDNKSMTNRPDLWGHYGIAREIAALYDLPMKEFPRFDRNVANTAGFHVTVEDAERCPRYLSAQIEGLSVKPAPYQMQSRIWKVGMRPINALVDITNYVMLATGQPTHAFDSDHIAGHVIVRRAGEGEKLLLLNGKELALSGDDLVIADDAGVVGLAGVMGGAKDSILPETDKVILEVANFDAKGIRRTALRYDNRTEASARYEKAIDPERCDQAFDLSMQLLGQLYPEMKVTGLVDEYPQHLKQAEIDVPLSWLERRLGKRLPPEEIRHKMELLGYGISFSGDNMHVVVPTWRSTGDVSIQADIMEEVARMYGYENFEAEP
;
A
#
# COMPACT_ATOMS: atom_id res chain seq x y z
N MET A 1 0.17 6.70 8.71
CA MET A 1 0.23 5.95 7.41
C MET A 1 1.42 6.45 6.61
N LYS A 2 2.13 5.55 5.92
CA LYS A 2 3.25 5.92 5.04
C LYS A 2 2.83 5.95 3.58
N VAL A 3 3.30 6.93 2.83
CA VAL A 3 2.98 7.13 1.42
C VAL A 3 4.26 7.41 0.63
N SER A 4 4.47 6.67 -0.46
CA SER A 4 5.61 6.84 -1.35
C SER A 4 5.30 7.88 -2.43
N LEU A 5 6.17 8.88 -2.60
CA LEU A 5 6.03 9.86 -3.68
C LEU A 5 6.22 9.26 -5.06
N ASN A 6 7.13 8.29 -5.22
CA ASN A 6 7.30 7.60 -6.48
C ASN A 6 6.05 6.81 -6.87
N TRP A 7 5.33 6.27 -5.90
CA TRP A 7 4.05 5.60 -6.14
C TRP A 7 2.93 6.60 -6.49
N ILE A 8 2.88 7.74 -5.81
CA ILE A 8 1.94 8.83 -6.14
C ILE A 8 2.11 9.30 -7.58
N ARG A 9 3.34 9.37 -8.10
CA ARG A 9 3.63 9.75 -9.49
C ARG A 9 3.05 8.79 -10.54
N ASP A 10 2.64 7.59 -10.15
CA ASP A 10 1.88 6.71 -11.05
C ASP A 10 0.49 7.27 -11.36
N TYR A 11 -0.07 8.08 -10.48
CA TYR A 11 -1.45 8.58 -10.57
C TYR A 11 -1.56 10.07 -10.91
N VAL A 12 -0.57 10.87 -10.60
CA VAL A 12 -0.54 12.31 -10.88
C VAL A 12 0.79 12.73 -11.49
N GLN A 13 0.75 13.70 -12.41
CA GLN A 13 1.95 14.21 -13.06
C GLN A 13 2.68 15.22 -12.16
N LEU A 14 3.14 14.78 -11.02
CA LEU A 14 3.93 15.62 -10.12
C LEU A 14 5.34 15.84 -10.71
N PRO A 15 5.80 17.09 -10.88
CA PRO A 15 7.14 17.41 -11.37
C PRO A 15 8.25 16.74 -10.55
N ALA A 16 9.33 16.34 -11.21
CA ALA A 16 10.47 15.69 -10.54
C ALA A 16 11.19 16.64 -9.57
N ASP A 17 11.18 17.94 -9.87
CA ASP A 17 11.79 19.02 -9.09
C ASP A 17 10.80 19.71 -8.14
N ALA A 18 9.64 19.09 -7.86
CA ALA A 18 8.67 19.62 -6.92
C ALA A 18 9.30 19.88 -5.54
N ASP A 19 9.02 21.04 -4.96
CA ASP A 19 9.46 21.37 -3.60
C ASP A 19 8.71 20.50 -2.57
N LEU A 20 9.42 19.53 -2.03
CA LEU A 20 8.85 18.54 -1.11
C LEU A 20 8.46 19.13 0.25
N LYS A 21 9.18 20.16 0.71
CA LYS A 21 8.83 20.86 1.96
C LYS A 21 7.54 21.65 1.78
N LYS A 22 7.43 22.30 0.62
CA LYS A 22 6.20 23.00 0.25
C LYS A 22 5.03 22.01 0.09
N LEU A 23 5.23 20.87 -0.57
CA LEU A 23 4.21 19.85 -0.71
C LEU A 23 3.69 19.35 0.64
N ALA A 24 4.59 18.99 1.57
CA ALA A 24 4.24 18.54 2.91
C ALA A 24 3.49 19.65 3.68
N TYR A 25 3.94 20.89 3.58
CA TYR A 25 3.27 22.04 4.19
C TYR A 25 1.86 22.25 3.60
N ASP A 26 1.73 22.27 2.28
CA ASP A 26 0.44 22.50 1.60
C ASP A 26 -0.57 21.39 1.92
N LEU A 27 -0.12 20.13 1.99
CA LEU A 27 -0.96 19.00 2.41
C LEU A 27 -1.41 19.17 3.88
N THR A 28 -0.51 19.58 4.76
CA THR A 28 -0.82 19.79 6.19
C THR A 28 -1.82 20.93 6.36
N MET A 29 -1.68 22.00 5.59
CA MET A 29 -2.57 23.17 5.68
C MET A 29 -3.95 22.95 5.06
N SER A 30 -4.10 21.97 4.17
CA SER A 30 -5.33 21.80 3.38
C SER A 30 -6.04 20.47 3.54
N THR A 31 -5.33 19.38 3.86
CA THR A 31 -5.87 18.04 3.68
C THR A 31 -5.59 17.12 4.86
N VAL A 32 -4.31 16.82 5.13
CA VAL A 32 -3.86 15.87 6.15
C VAL A 32 -2.57 16.32 6.78
N GLU A 33 -2.38 16.03 8.06
CA GLU A 33 -1.13 16.34 8.76
C GLU A 33 0.00 15.41 8.31
N VAL A 34 1.03 15.99 7.69
CA VAL A 34 2.29 15.30 7.38
C VAL A 34 3.24 15.49 8.56
N GLU A 35 3.43 14.43 9.34
CA GLU A 35 4.26 14.44 10.55
C GLU A 35 5.75 14.42 10.21
N ASP A 36 6.13 13.68 9.18
CA ASP A 36 7.53 13.55 8.76
C ASP A 36 7.66 13.34 7.25
N THR A 37 8.82 13.69 6.72
CA THR A 37 9.22 13.51 5.32
C THR A 37 10.56 12.79 5.28
N ILE A 38 10.55 11.49 4.99
CA ILE A 38 11.71 10.63 5.03
C ILE A 38 12.35 10.54 3.64
N GLU A 39 13.57 11.05 3.50
CA GLU A 39 14.42 10.80 2.34
C GLU A 39 15.06 9.41 2.48
N LEU A 40 14.44 8.39 1.88
CA LEU A 40 14.80 7.00 2.11
C LEU A 40 16.26 6.69 1.69
N ALA A 41 16.72 7.30 0.60
CA ALA A 41 18.09 7.12 0.11
C ALA A 41 19.18 7.46 1.14
N LYS A 42 18.92 8.39 2.09
CA LYS A 42 19.88 8.77 3.13
C LYS A 42 20.26 7.62 4.07
N GLN A 43 19.40 6.62 4.21
CA GLN A 43 19.71 5.43 5.00
C GLN A 43 20.82 4.58 4.37
N PHE A 44 21.06 4.78 3.07
CA PHE A 44 22.05 4.04 2.28
C PHE A 44 23.20 4.93 1.80
N ASP A 45 23.43 6.07 2.46
CA ASP A 45 24.55 6.94 2.17
C ASP A 45 25.86 6.19 2.31
N HIS A 46 26.80 6.42 1.40
CA HIS A 46 28.08 5.71 1.30
C HIS A 46 27.96 4.19 1.06
N MET A 47 26.83 3.73 0.56
CA MET A 47 26.65 2.34 0.14
C MET A 47 26.54 2.25 -1.38
N VAL A 48 27.27 1.32 -1.96
CA VAL A 48 27.32 1.10 -3.42
C VAL A 48 27.21 -0.38 -3.76
N VAL A 49 26.85 -0.66 -5.01
CA VAL A 49 27.03 -2.00 -5.59
C VAL A 49 28.51 -2.25 -5.78
N GLY A 50 29.03 -3.36 -5.26
CA GLY A 50 30.36 -3.86 -5.55
C GLY A 50 30.30 -5.15 -6.36
N VAL A 51 31.39 -5.46 -7.07
CA VAL A 51 31.58 -6.76 -7.75
C VAL A 51 32.82 -7.42 -7.20
N ILE A 52 32.68 -8.63 -6.66
CA ILE A 52 33.79 -9.40 -6.12
C ILE A 52 34.60 -9.98 -7.30
N ASN A 53 35.84 -9.47 -7.47
CA ASN A 53 36.72 -9.94 -8.54
C ASN A 53 37.42 -11.25 -8.17
N THR A 54 38.02 -11.29 -6.96
CA THR A 54 38.73 -12.48 -6.45
C THR A 54 38.47 -12.68 -4.98
N ILE A 55 38.55 -13.94 -4.56
CA ILE A 55 38.38 -14.35 -3.16
C ILE A 55 39.58 -15.17 -2.72
N GLU A 56 40.26 -14.74 -1.67
CA GLU A 56 41.38 -15.46 -1.07
C GLU A 56 41.07 -15.83 0.38
N GLN A 57 41.71 -16.91 0.86
CA GLN A 57 41.64 -17.29 2.26
C GLN A 57 42.34 -16.24 3.10
N HIS A 58 41.70 -15.82 4.19
CA HIS A 58 42.34 -14.91 5.16
C HIS A 58 43.52 -15.60 5.84
N PRO A 59 44.71 -14.97 5.88
CA PRO A 59 45.92 -15.62 6.41
C PRO A 59 45.84 -15.98 7.89
N ASN A 60 45.06 -15.23 8.68
CA ASN A 60 45.01 -15.33 10.14
C ASN A 60 43.61 -15.68 10.68
N ALA A 61 42.68 -16.17 9.80
CA ALA A 61 41.33 -16.48 10.22
C ALA A 61 40.64 -17.49 9.27
N ASP A 62 40.19 -18.62 9.81
CA ASP A 62 39.62 -19.71 9.01
C ASP A 62 38.27 -19.38 8.40
N LYS A 63 37.46 -18.56 9.08
CA LYS A 63 36.10 -18.18 8.67
C LYS A 63 36.03 -16.91 7.82
N LEU A 64 37.15 -16.20 7.66
CA LEU A 64 37.20 -14.96 6.89
C LEU A 64 37.79 -15.17 5.52
N ARG A 65 37.39 -14.34 4.58
CA ARG A 65 37.92 -14.25 3.21
C ARG A 65 38.36 -12.81 2.94
N VAL A 66 39.35 -12.67 2.09
CA VAL A 66 39.80 -11.39 1.55
C VAL A 66 39.21 -11.26 0.16
N CYS A 67 38.29 -10.33 -0.02
CA CYS A 67 37.58 -10.12 -1.27
C CYS A 67 38.13 -8.86 -1.95
N MET A 68 38.76 -9.02 -3.11
CA MET A 68 39.12 -7.89 -3.97
C MET A 68 37.86 -7.46 -4.72
N THR A 69 37.30 -6.33 -4.33
CA THR A 69 35.98 -5.91 -4.76
C THR A 69 36.05 -4.61 -5.57
N ASP A 70 35.55 -4.63 -6.78
CA ASP A 70 35.35 -3.43 -7.59
C ASP A 70 34.18 -2.64 -7.04
N ILE A 71 34.43 -1.39 -6.61
CA ILE A 71 33.45 -0.47 -6.03
C ILE A 71 33.12 0.70 -6.96
N GLY A 72 33.45 0.57 -8.24
CA GLY A 72 33.27 1.62 -9.24
C GLY A 72 34.52 2.49 -9.39
N GLY A 73 35.28 2.25 -10.44
CA GLY A 73 36.49 2.99 -10.77
C GLY A 73 37.75 2.60 -9.97
N ARG A 74 37.62 1.73 -8.96
CA ARG A 74 38.75 1.15 -8.21
C ARG A 74 38.37 -0.17 -7.55
N VAL A 75 39.39 -0.97 -7.29
CA VAL A 75 39.27 -2.25 -6.59
C VAL A 75 39.85 -2.10 -5.18
N GLU A 76 39.10 -2.51 -4.18
CA GLU A 76 39.50 -2.43 -2.78
C GLU A 76 39.47 -3.81 -2.13
N SER A 77 40.38 -4.01 -1.16
CA SER A 77 40.40 -5.20 -0.31
C SER A 77 39.33 -5.07 0.78
N ILE A 78 38.44 -6.03 0.86
CA ILE A 78 37.39 -6.09 1.89
C ILE A 78 37.41 -7.47 2.53
N VAL A 79 37.56 -7.53 3.84
CA VAL A 79 37.50 -8.78 4.60
C VAL A 79 36.04 -9.09 4.93
N CYS A 80 35.61 -10.30 4.61
CA CYS A 80 34.23 -10.72 4.78
C CYS A 80 34.13 -12.15 5.32
N GLY A 81 33.18 -12.37 6.25
CA GLY A 81 32.85 -13.69 6.79
C GLY A 81 31.59 -14.33 6.18
N GLY A 82 31.15 -13.84 5.02
CA GLY A 82 29.94 -14.33 4.36
C GLY A 82 30.00 -15.80 3.97
N SER A 83 28.87 -16.50 4.09
CA SER A 83 28.76 -17.93 3.80
C SER A 83 28.56 -18.23 2.30
N ASN A 84 28.03 -17.29 1.54
CA ASN A 84 27.63 -17.45 0.13
C ASN A 84 28.52 -16.70 -0.86
N LEU A 85 29.73 -16.29 -0.46
CA LEU A 85 30.63 -15.52 -1.31
C LEU A 85 31.08 -16.30 -2.55
N ARG A 86 31.09 -15.64 -3.70
CA ARG A 86 31.63 -16.16 -4.97
C ARG A 86 32.22 -15.04 -5.81
N GLU A 87 33.21 -15.37 -6.63
CA GLU A 87 33.75 -14.44 -7.61
C GLU A 87 32.71 -14.07 -8.66
N GLY A 88 32.70 -12.80 -9.06
CA GLY A 88 31.67 -12.24 -9.96
C GLY A 88 30.36 -11.86 -9.29
N MET A 89 30.18 -12.14 -7.99
CA MET A 89 28.98 -11.79 -7.26
C MET A 89 28.86 -10.27 -7.09
N LYS A 90 27.68 -9.73 -7.39
CA LYS A 90 27.32 -8.35 -7.04
C LYS A 90 26.85 -8.31 -5.58
N VAL A 91 27.37 -7.36 -4.82
CA VAL A 91 27.14 -7.24 -3.37
C VAL A 91 26.84 -5.80 -2.98
N ALA A 92 26.20 -5.61 -1.83
CA ALA A 92 26.10 -4.29 -1.20
C ALA A 92 27.36 -4.03 -0.40
N VAL A 93 28.05 -2.93 -0.71
CA VAL A 93 29.26 -2.51 -0.03
C VAL A 93 28.99 -1.24 0.74
N ALA A 94 29.14 -1.30 2.06
CA ALA A 94 29.17 -0.14 2.93
C ALA A 94 30.61 0.42 2.94
N LEU A 95 30.81 1.57 2.31
CA LEU A 95 32.08 2.30 2.28
C LEU A 95 32.32 3.03 3.61
N PRO A 96 33.54 3.48 3.91
CA PRO A 96 33.82 4.35 5.06
C PRO A 96 32.88 5.57 5.06
N GLY A 97 32.21 5.81 6.20
CA GLY A 97 31.15 6.82 6.36
C GLY A 97 29.73 6.26 6.33
N ALA A 98 29.53 5.05 5.80
CA ALA A 98 28.22 4.36 5.86
C ALA A 98 27.89 3.98 7.32
N VAL A 99 26.59 3.89 7.62
CA VAL A 99 26.11 3.49 8.95
C VAL A 99 25.36 2.16 8.84
N CYS A 100 25.79 1.18 9.60
CA CYS A 100 25.21 -0.16 9.65
C CYS A 100 24.83 -0.53 11.09
N ARG A 101 24.04 -1.61 11.23
CA ARG A 101 23.74 -2.22 12.54
C ARG A 101 24.18 -3.68 12.53
N TRP A 102 25.03 -4.07 13.47
CA TRP A 102 25.45 -5.46 13.61
C TRP A 102 24.23 -6.35 13.84
N HIS A 103 24.07 -7.37 13.02
CA HIS A 103 22.91 -8.29 13.04
C HIS A 103 21.54 -7.59 13.01
N GLY A 104 21.47 -6.33 12.52
CA GLY A 104 20.24 -5.53 12.47
C GLY A 104 19.78 -4.98 13.81
N GLU A 105 20.56 -5.16 14.88
CA GLU A 105 20.23 -4.78 16.25
C GLU A 105 21.31 -3.84 16.86
N GLY A 106 20.98 -3.22 17.97
CA GLY A 106 21.90 -2.36 18.71
C GLY A 106 22.08 -0.96 18.11
N GLU A 107 23.09 -0.27 18.61
CA GLU A 107 23.41 1.09 18.17
C GLU A 107 23.98 1.10 16.75
N PRO A 108 23.70 2.14 15.95
CA PRO A 108 24.28 2.32 14.64
C PRO A 108 25.82 2.45 14.73
N VAL A 109 26.52 1.79 13.82
CA VAL A 109 27.99 1.81 13.75
C VAL A 109 28.42 2.42 12.42
N GLU A 110 29.23 3.47 12.48
CA GLU A 110 29.88 4.05 11.31
C GLU A 110 31.01 3.15 10.82
N ILE A 111 30.94 2.78 9.54
CA ILE A 111 31.97 1.98 8.90
C ILE A 111 33.20 2.82 8.63
N LYS A 112 34.37 2.25 8.95
CA LYS A 112 35.70 2.88 8.78
C LYS A 112 36.62 1.90 8.07
N LYS A 113 37.64 2.45 7.42
CA LYS A 113 38.80 1.64 7.02
C LYS A 113 39.42 1.05 8.29
N SER A 114 39.61 -0.26 8.31
CA SER A 114 40.09 -1.00 9.47
C SER A 114 41.07 -2.09 9.10
N LYS A 115 41.74 -2.64 10.10
CA LYS A 115 42.54 -3.87 9.97
C LYS A 115 41.80 -4.98 10.73
N LEU A 116 41.47 -6.02 10.03
CA LEU A 116 40.85 -7.22 10.61
C LEU A 116 41.93 -8.32 10.64
N ARG A 117 42.42 -8.65 11.83
CA ARG A 117 43.48 -9.63 12.03
C ARG A 117 44.69 -9.42 11.08
N ASP A 118 45.19 -8.17 11.06
CA ASP A 118 46.34 -7.68 10.27
C ASP A 118 46.11 -7.52 8.75
N VAL A 119 44.89 -7.75 8.25
CA VAL A 119 44.53 -7.49 6.84
C VAL A 119 43.70 -6.21 6.73
N ASP A 120 44.07 -5.32 5.82
CA ASP A 120 43.33 -4.08 5.56
C ASP A 120 41.98 -4.38 4.94
N SER A 121 40.91 -3.75 5.45
CA SER A 121 39.55 -3.83 4.93
C SER A 121 39.02 -2.42 4.70
N TYR A 122 38.65 -2.13 3.43
CA TYR A 122 38.11 -0.84 3.03
C TYR A 122 36.58 -0.93 2.93
N GLY A 123 35.91 -0.86 4.07
CA GLY A 123 34.46 -0.99 4.15
C GLY A 123 34.00 -2.39 4.55
N MET A 124 32.74 -2.68 4.27
CA MET A 124 32.08 -3.93 4.64
C MET A 124 31.18 -4.43 3.51
N ILE A 125 31.29 -5.71 3.17
CA ILE A 125 30.28 -6.41 2.33
C ILE A 125 29.14 -6.80 3.28
N CYS A 126 27.90 -6.39 2.95
CA CYS A 126 26.78 -6.44 3.86
C CYS A 126 25.83 -7.59 3.57
N GLY A 127 25.28 -8.20 4.62
CA GLY A 127 24.01 -8.90 4.57
C GLY A 127 22.83 -7.90 4.61
N ALA A 128 21.66 -8.37 4.22
CA ALA A 128 20.45 -7.53 4.23
C ALA A 128 20.11 -7.00 5.63
N VAL A 129 20.40 -7.78 6.65
CA VAL A 129 20.11 -7.46 8.07
C VAL A 129 20.85 -6.21 8.53
N GLU A 130 22.15 -6.10 8.21
CA GLU A 130 23.00 -4.98 8.68
C GLU A 130 22.62 -3.63 8.08
N ILE A 131 21.92 -3.61 6.96
CA ILE A 131 21.50 -2.40 6.25
C ILE A 131 19.98 -2.18 6.26
N GLY A 132 19.25 -2.93 7.13
CA GLY A 132 17.81 -2.72 7.33
C GLY A 132 16.91 -3.27 6.23
N LEU A 133 17.40 -4.19 5.40
CA LEU A 133 16.66 -4.75 4.25
C LEU A 133 16.22 -6.22 4.47
N ALA A 134 16.23 -6.72 5.71
CA ALA A 134 15.93 -8.11 6.02
C ALA A 134 14.52 -8.56 5.58
N ASP A 135 13.52 -7.68 5.68
CA ASP A 135 12.16 -8.00 5.26
C ASP A 135 11.97 -8.00 3.74
N LEU A 136 12.80 -7.22 3.03
CA LEU A 136 12.80 -7.18 1.55
C LEU A 136 13.63 -8.33 0.96
N PHE A 137 14.72 -8.73 1.63
CA PHE A 137 15.61 -9.82 1.25
C PHE A 137 15.75 -10.83 2.39
N PRO A 138 14.71 -11.61 2.71
CA PRO A 138 14.75 -12.55 3.83
C PRO A 138 15.72 -13.70 3.57
N THR A 139 16.48 -14.09 4.59
CA THR A 139 17.33 -15.29 4.58
C THR A 139 17.21 -16.02 5.90
N LYS A 140 17.40 -17.35 5.86
CA LYS A 140 17.43 -18.23 7.05
C LYS A 140 18.86 -18.57 7.48
N GLU A 141 19.84 -18.21 6.65
CA GLU A 141 21.24 -18.56 6.89
C GLU A 141 21.96 -17.44 7.62
N GLU A 142 22.67 -17.76 8.68
CA GLU A 142 23.60 -16.84 9.33
C GLU A 142 24.75 -16.44 8.38
N ALA A 143 25.24 -15.23 8.53
CA ALA A 143 26.32 -14.67 7.71
C ALA A 143 26.05 -14.68 6.19
N HIS A 144 24.77 -14.70 5.77
CA HIS A 144 24.39 -14.64 4.36
C HIS A 144 24.53 -13.20 3.84
N ILE A 145 25.34 -13.04 2.79
CA ILE A 145 25.55 -11.75 2.12
C ILE A 145 24.41 -11.50 1.14
N LEU A 146 23.96 -10.24 1.06
CA LEU A 146 22.96 -9.81 0.09
C LEU A 146 23.51 -9.96 -1.34
N ASP A 147 22.92 -10.87 -2.10
CA ASP A 147 23.28 -11.13 -3.48
C ASP A 147 22.48 -10.22 -4.42
N LEU A 148 23.16 -9.31 -5.10
CA LEU A 148 22.58 -8.35 -6.05
C LEU A 148 22.85 -8.74 -7.51
N SER A 149 23.30 -9.97 -7.78
CA SER A 149 23.71 -10.40 -9.11
C SER A 149 22.59 -10.34 -10.16
N ASP A 150 21.34 -10.44 -9.74
CA ASP A 150 20.16 -10.32 -10.62
C ASP A 150 19.78 -8.87 -10.96
N PHE A 151 20.40 -7.90 -10.29
CA PHE A 151 20.13 -6.48 -10.55
C PHE A 151 21.04 -5.94 -11.66
N ASP A 152 20.44 -5.21 -12.61
CA ASP A 152 21.18 -4.54 -13.68
C ASP A 152 21.80 -3.22 -13.17
N ALA A 153 22.81 -3.37 -12.33
CA ALA A 153 23.54 -2.25 -11.73
C ALA A 153 25.05 -2.55 -11.78
N PRO A 154 25.85 -1.70 -12.44
CA PRO A 154 27.31 -1.84 -12.44
C PRO A 154 27.90 -1.49 -11.08
N ALA A 155 29.18 -1.93 -10.87
CA ALA A 155 29.95 -1.54 -9.69
C ALA A 155 30.00 -0.01 -9.54
N GLY A 156 29.88 0.47 -8.32
CA GLY A 156 29.86 1.90 -7.98
C GLY A 156 28.48 2.56 -8.05
N THR A 157 27.44 1.88 -8.55
CA THR A 157 26.07 2.40 -8.52
C THR A 157 25.66 2.62 -7.06
N PRO A 158 25.13 3.79 -6.67
CA PRO A 158 24.56 3.99 -5.34
C PRO A 158 23.51 2.92 -5.03
N LEU A 159 23.59 2.33 -3.84
CA LEU A 159 22.72 1.20 -3.48
C LEU A 159 21.23 1.58 -3.54
N ALA A 160 20.90 2.79 -3.11
CA ALA A 160 19.52 3.29 -3.17
C ALA A 160 18.98 3.34 -4.62
N ASP A 161 19.82 3.72 -5.59
CA ASP A 161 19.42 3.76 -7.00
C ASP A 161 19.30 2.36 -7.59
N ALA A 162 20.26 1.47 -7.27
CA ALA A 162 20.25 0.09 -7.73
C ALA A 162 19.01 -0.70 -7.25
N LEU A 163 18.51 -0.39 -6.07
CA LEU A 163 17.39 -1.08 -5.42
C LEU A 163 16.06 -0.29 -5.48
N ASP A 164 15.96 0.77 -6.30
CA ASP A 164 14.77 1.63 -6.38
C ASP A 164 14.32 2.16 -4.99
N LEU A 165 15.28 2.51 -4.14
CA LEU A 165 15.06 3.04 -2.79
C LEU A 165 15.31 4.56 -2.72
N ASN A 166 15.57 5.21 -3.86
CA ASN A 166 15.65 6.66 -3.95
C ASN A 166 14.24 7.24 -4.04
N ASP A 167 13.61 7.39 -2.90
CA ASP A 167 12.20 7.77 -2.77
C ASP A 167 12.01 8.66 -1.53
N ILE A 168 10.92 9.41 -1.53
CA ILE A 168 10.47 10.20 -0.40
C ILE A 168 9.22 9.56 0.18
N ILE A 169 9.24 9.26 1.47
CA ILE A 169 8.12 8.70 2.19
C ILE A 169 7.51 9.78 3.08
N LEU A 170 6.23 10.07 2.86
CA LEU A 170 5.45 10.95 3.73
C LEU A 170 4.84 10.11 4.86
N GLU A 171 5.09 10.48 6.10
CA GLU A 171 4.36 9.96 7.25
C GLU A 171 3.15 10.86 7.54
N ILE A 172 1.97 10.29 7.40
CA ILE A 172 0.70 11.01 7.58
C ILE A 172 0.08 10.59 8.91
N ASP A 173 -0.33 11.56 9.74
CA ASP A 173 -1.08 11.28 10.97
C ASP A 173 -2.45 10.66 10.64
N ASN A 174 -2.65 9.45 11.12
CA ASN A 174 -3.90 8.72 10.90
C ASN A 174 -5.13 9.40 11.52
N LYS A 175 -4.93 10.22 12.56
CA LYS A 175 -6.03 10.95 13.22
C LYS A 175 -6.57 12.06 12.33
N SER A 176 -5.70 12.70 11.53
CA SER A 176 -6.08 13.78 10.61
C SER A 176 -6.96 13.32 9.45
N MET A 177 -7.08 12.01 9.20
CA MET A 177 -7.90 11.45 8.11
C MET A 177 -8.92 10.41 8.58
N THR A 178 -9.35 10.50 9.85
CA THR A 178 -10.31 9.55 10.44
C THR A 178 -11.66 9.57 9.73
N ASN A 179 -12.11 10.73 9.24
CA ASN A 179 -13.34 10.92 8.47
C ASN A 179 -13.17 10.80 6.94
N ARG A 180 -11.95 10.55 6.49
CA ARG A 180 -11.58 10.55 5.07
C ARG A 180 -11.18 9.15 4.60
N PRO A 181 -12.16 8.24 4.34
CA PRO A 181 -11.86 6.88 3.86
C PRO A 181 -11.11 6.85 2.53
N ASP A 182 -11.25 7.90 1.72
CA ASP A 182 -10.57 8.04 0.44
C ASP A 182 -9.06 8.27 0.54
N LEU A 183 -8.56 8.74 1.68
CA LEU A 183 -7.13 9.07 1.88
C LEU A 183 -6.28 7.92 2.42
N TRP A 184 -6.87 6.74 2.63
CA TRP A 184 -6.15 5.58 3.15
C TRP A 184 -5.44 4.76 2.06
N GLY A 185 -5.13 5.39 0.95
CA GLY A 185 -4.39 4.85 -0.18
C GLY A 185 -3.71 5.94 -1.00
N HIS A 186 -2.72 5.55 -1.80
CA HIS A 186 -1.93 6.48 -2.61
C HIS A 186 -2.77 7.26 -3.62
N TYR A 187 -3.78 6.62 -4.21
CA TYR A 187 -4.63 7.25 -5.22
C TYR A 187 -5.44 8.43 -4.67
N GLY A 188 -6.01 8.30 -3.48
CA GLY A 188 -6.75 9.39 -2.82
C GLY A 188 -5.84 10.58 -2.49
N ILE A 189 -4.64 10.32 -1.97
CA ILE A 189 -3.63 11.36 -1.72
C ILE A 189 -3.18 12.02 -3.05
N ALA A 190 -2.97 11.22 -4.10
CA ALA A 190 -2.64 11.74 -5.43
C ALA A 190 -3.72 12.67 -5.98
N ARG A 191 -5.01 12.36 -5.76
CA ARG A 191 -6.15 13.21 -6.15
C ARG A 191 -6.12 14.55 -5.42
N GLU A 192 -5.83 14.56 -4.13
CA GLU A 192 -5.70 15.82 -3.36
C GLU A 192 -4.52 16.66 -3.86
N ILE A 193 -3.36 16.04 -4.12
CA ILE A 193 -2.20 16.72 -4.68
C ILE A 193 -2.53 17.30 -6.08
N ALA A 194 -3.20 16.51 -6.92
CA ALA A 194 -3.64 16.97 -8.24
C ALA A 194 -4.55 18.18 -8.15
N ALA A 195 -5.51 18.18 -7.22
CA ALA A 195 -6.41 19.30 -7.00
C ALA A 195 -5.70 20.54 -6.44
N LEU A 196 -4.76 20.37 -5.51
CA LEU A 196 -4.01 21.49 -4.92
C LEU A 196 -3.14 22.24 -5.95
N TYR A 197 -2.55 21.53 -6.90
CA TYR A 197 -1.61 22.09 -7.87
C TYR A 197 -2.18 22.17 -9.29
N ASP A 198 -3.47 21.92 -9.48
CA ASP A 198 -4.14 21.90 -10.79
C ASP A 198 -3.40 21.00 -11.81
N LEU A 199 -3.06 19.79 -11.37
CA LEU A 199 -2.34 18.81 -12.17
C LEU A 199 -3.29 17.74 -12.71
N PRO A 200 -3.04 17.20 -13.91
CA PRO A 200 -3.86 16.13 -14.45
C PRO A 200 -3.61 14.81 -13.71
N MET A 201 -4.70 14.10 -13.39
CA MET A 201 -4.64 12.70 -12.98
C MET A 201 -4.41 11.80 -14.20
N LYS A 202 -3.63 10.75 -14.03
CA LYS A 202 -3.47 9.70 -15.05
C LYS A 202 -4.69 8.78 -15.07
N GLU A 203 -4.97 8.22 -16.23
CA GLU A 203 -6.07 7.26 -16.39
C GLU A 203 -5.85 6.03 -15.50
N PHE A 204 -6.90 5.62 -14.79
CA PHE A 204 -6.88 4.43 -13.96
C PHE A 204 -7.26 3.19 -14.79
N PRO A 205 -6.64 2.01 -14.54
CA PRO A 205 -6.95 0.80 -15.29
C PRO A 205 -8.44 0.43 -15.25
N ARG A 206 -8.92 -0.19 -16.34
CA ARG A 206 -10.25 -0.78 -16.41
C ARG A 206 -10.17 -2.21 -16.91
N PHE A 207 -10.98 -3.07 -16.33
CA PHE A 207 -11.11 -4.46 -16.73
C PHE A 207 -12.49 -4.70 -17.36
N ASP A 208 -12.52 -5.41 -18.50
CA ASP A 208 -13.76 -5.82 -19.12
C ASP A 208 -14.38 -6.97 -18.31
N ARG A 209 -15.52 -6.71 -17.68
CA ARG A 209 -16.23 -7.66 -16.82
C ARG A 209 -17.20 -8.57 -17.58
N ASN A 210 -17.24 -8.51 -18.90
CA ASN A 210 -18.04 -9.41 -19.69
C ASN A 210 -17.40 -10.80 -19.76
N VAL A 211 -17.43 -11.51 -18.65
CA VAL A 211 -16.80 -12.81 -18.46
C VAL A 211 -17.86 -13.91 -18.37
N ALA A 212 -17.68 -14.99 -19.13
CA ALA A 212 -18.54 -16.16 -19.04
C ALA A 212 -18.28 -16.93 -17.73
N ASN A 213 -19.34 -17.22 -16.98
CA ASN A 213 -19.25 -18.05 -15.77
C ASN A 213 -19.21 -19.54 -16.15
N THR A 214 -18.04 -20.05 -16.51
CA THR A 214 -17.83 -21.42 -16.96
C THR A 214 -17.73 -22.42 -15.81
N ALA A 215 -17.38 -21.95 -14.61
CA ALA A 215 -17.21 -22.78 -13.42
C ALA A 215 -18.48 -22.87 -12.54
N GLY A 216 -19.56 -22.15 -12.90
CA GLY A 216 -20.73 -22.04 -12.04
C GLY A 216 -20.47 -21.31 -10.73
N PHE A 217 -19.48 -20.42 -10.73
CA PHE A 217 -19.10 -19.65 -9.54
C PHE A 217 -20.24 -18.73 -9.10
N HIS A 218 -20.58 -18.77 -7.83
CA HIS A 218 -21.58 -17.87 -7.25
C HIS A 218 -21.25 -17.54 -5.80
N VAL A 219 -21.82 -16.44 -5.32
CA VAL A 219 -21.71 -15.93 -3.96
C VAL A 219 -23.11 -15.65 -3.42
N THR A 220 -23.34 -15.98 -2.15
CA THR A 220 -24.56 -15.60 -1.45
C THR A 220 -24.23 -14.57 -0.37
N VAL A 221 -24.88 -13.42 -0.39
CA VAL A 221 -24.78 -12.40 0.67
C VAL A 221 -26.09 -12.45 1.47
N GLU A 222 -26.06 -13.00 2.67
CA GLU A 222 -27.25 -13.15 3.54
C GLU A 222 -27.56 -11.84 4.31
N ASP A 223 -26.57 -10.98 4.53
CA ASP A 223 -26.72 -9.71 5.25
C ASP A 223 -26.20 -8.54 4.42
N ALA A 224 -27.04 -8.02 3.54
CA ALA A 224 -26.71 -6.92 2.64
C ALA A 224 -26.50 -5.57 3.36
N GLU A 225 -26.98 -5.42 4.59
CA GLU A 225 -26.69 -4.21 5.41
C GLU A 225 -25.25 -4.23 5.92
N ARG A 226 -24.74 -5.42 6.28
CA ARG A 226 -23.38 -5.62 6.77
C ARG A 226 -22.36 -5.80 5.65
N CYS A 227 -22.81 -6.24 4.48
CA CYS A 227 -22.03 -6.38 3.25
C CYS A 227 -22.79 -5.76 2.07
N PRO A 228 -22.71 -4.43 1.89
CA PRO A 228 -23.44 -3.74 0.81
C PRO A 228 -23.04 -4.18 -0.59
N ARG A 229 -21.77 -4.60 -0.80
CA ARG A 229 -21.27 -5.10 -2.08
C ARG A 229 -20.25 -6.21 -1.88
N TYR A 230 -20.35 -7.23 -2.71
CA TYR A 230 -19.35 -8.30 -2.81
C TYR A 230 -19.02 -8.56 -4.28
N LEU A 231 -17.89 -8.02 -4.74
CA LEU A 231 -17.37 -8.20 -6.09
C LEU A 231 -16.27 -9.24 -6.04
N SER A 232 -16.38 -10.30 -6.84
CA SER A 232 -15.50 -11.44 -6.74
C SER A 232 -15.27 -12.11 -8.09
N ALA A 233 -14.09 -12.67 -8.27
CA ALA A 233 -13.76 -13.47 -9.45
C ALA A 233 -13.05 -14.76 -9.06
N GLN A 234 -13.38 -15.85 -9.75
CA GLN A 234 -12.64 -17.09 -9.71
C GLN A 234 -11.63 -17.10 -10.87
N ILE A 235 -10.36 -17.34 -10.56
CA ILE A 235 -9.25 -17.21 -11.49
C ILE A 235 -8.38 -18.46 -11.40
N GLU A 236 -8.08 -19.05 -12.56
CA GLU A 236 -7.22 -20.23 -12.73
C GLU A 236 -5.96 -19.90 -13.52
N GLY A 237 -4.98 -20.79 -13.51
CA GLY A 237 -3.71 -20.63 -14.24
C GLY A 237 -2.74 -19.72 -13.53
N LEU A 238 -2.80 -19.69 -12.20
CA LEU A 238 -1.90 -18.94 -11.34
C LEU A 238 -0.79 -19.84 -10.78
N SER A 239 0.16 -19.24 -10.09
CA SER A 239 1.19 -19.96 -9.34
C SER A 239 1.73 -19.07 -8.23
N VAL A 240 2.18 -19.69 -7.14
CA VAL A 240 2.82 -18.97 -6.05
C VAL A 240 4.28 -18.76 -6.39
N LYS A 241 4.66 -17.51 -6.59
CA LYS A 241 6.02 -17.04 -6.90
C LYS A 241 6.27 -15.68 -6.26
N PRO A 242 7.50 -15.21 -6.15
CA PRO A 242 7.76 -13.85 -5.70
C PRO A 242 7.09 -12.82 -6.62
N ALA A 243 6.60 -11.74 -6.05
CA ALA A 243 6.14 -10.59 -6.83
C ALA A 243 7.32 -9.92 -7.57
N PRO A 244 7.07 -9.15 -8.64
CA PRO A 244 8.10 -8.31 -9.23
C PRO A 244 8.76 -7.42 -8.17
N TYR A 245 10.09 -7.24 -8.27
CA TYR A 245 10.85 -6.50 -7.27
C TYR A 245 10.29 -5.10 -7.00
N GLN A 246 9.87 -4.37 -8.03
CA GLN A 246 9.28 -3.04 -7.87
C GLN A 246 8.02 -3.08 -6.97
N MET A 247 7.18 -4.10 -7.09
CA MET A 247 6.02 -4.27 -6.21
C MET A 247 6.45 -4.57 -4.79
N GLN A 248 7.43 -5.47 -4.60
CA GLN A 248 7.97 -5.78 -3.28
C GLN A 248 8.57 -4.55 -2.61
N SER A 249 9.39 -3.76 -3.32
CA SER A 249 10.03 -2.57 -2.77
C SER A 249 8.98 -1.52 -2.36
N ARG A 250 7.93 -1.31 -3.15
CA ARG A 250 6.84 -0.38 -2.85
C ARG A 250 6.06 -0.76 -1.60
N ILE A 251 5.72 -2.03 -1.44
CA ILE A 251 5.05 -2.56 -0.25
C ILE A 251 5.94 -2.37 0.97
N TRP A 252 7.22 -2.70 0.86
CA TRP A 252 8.20 -2.55 1.94
C TRP A 252 8.40 -1.08 2.35
N LYS A 253 8.53 -0.16 1.40
CA LYS A 253 8.70 1.29 1.65
C LYS A 253 7.61 1.88 2.53
N VAL A 254 6.41 1.34 2.46
CA VAL A 254 5.25 1.83 3.25
C VAL A 254 4.93 0.97 4.47
N GLY A 255 5.86 0.08 4.83
CA GLY A 255 5.85 -0.63 6.12
C GLY A 255 5.17 -2.00 6.11
N MET A 256 4.89 -2.59 4.95
CA MET A 256 4.40 -3.96 4.85
C MET A 256 5.48 -4.91 4.33
N ARG A 257 5.42 -6.16 4.78
CA ARG A 257 6.37 -7.20 4.37
C ARG A 257 5.87 -7.90 3.10
N PRO A 258 6.69 -7.99 2.03
CA PRO A 258 6.39 -8.84 0.87
C PRO A 258 6.32 -10.32 1.26
N ILE A 259 5.42 -11.08 0.65
CA ILE A 259 5.19 -12.51 0.95
C ILE A 259 5.32 -13.33 -0.33
N ASN A 260 4.34 -13.23 -1.23
CA ASN A 260 4.33 -13.83 -2.55
C ASN A 260 3.42 -13.02 -3.48
N ALA A 261 3.50 -13.25 -4.78
CA ALA A 261 2.80 -12.43 -5.76
C ALA A 261 1.28 -12.33 -5.54
N LEU A 262 0.63 -13.42 -5.16
CA LEU A 262 -0.83 -13.43 -4.98
C LEU A 262 -1.26 -12.60 -3.75
N VAL A 263 -0.55 -12.75 -2.64
CA VAL A 263 -0.78 -11.96 -1.43
C VAL A 263 -0.32 -10.51 -1.61
N ASP A 264 0.83 -10.31 -2.25
CA ASP A 264 1.39 -8.96 -2.44
C ASP A 264 0.51 -8.10 -3.37
N ILE A 265 -0.12 -8.69 -4.39
CA ILE A 265 -1.10 -7.98 -5.23
C ILE A 265 -2.28 -7.49 -4.37
N THR A 266 -2.83 -8.32 -3.49
CA THR A 266 -3.95 -7.89 -2.63
C THR A 266 -3.56 -6.73 -1.71
N ASN A 267 -2.38 -6.79 -1.10
CA ASN A 267 -1.85 -5.71 -0.27
C ASN A 267 -1.49 -4.47 -1.08
N TYR A 268 -0.89 -4.64 -2.25
CA TYR A 268 -0.57 -3.54 -3.15
C TYR A 268 -1.82 -2.77 -3.56
N VAL A 269 -2.89 -3.45 -3.95
CA VAL A 269 -4.16 -2.83 -4.33
C VAL A 269 -4.80 -2.07 -3.15
N MET A 270 -4.76 -2.64 -1.95
CA MET A 270 -5.23 -1.96 -0.74
C MET A 270 -4.44 -0.67 -0.47
N LEU A 271 -3.11 -0.73 -0.56
CA LEU A 271 -2.24 0.44 -0.35
C LEU A 271 -2.38 1.48 -1.49
N ALA A 272 -2.69 1.04 -2.69
CA ALA A 272 -2.93 1.92 -3.83
C ALA A 272 -4.27 2.65 -3.73
N THR A 273 -5.35 1.92 -3.46
CA THR A 273 -6.73 2.41 -3.58
C THR A 273 -7.41 2.76 -2.25
N GLY A 274 -6.87 2.25 -1.13
CA GLY A 274 -7.53 2.30 0.17
C GLY A 274 -8.64 1.25 0.35
N GLN A 275 -8.88 0.40 -0.65
CA GLN A 275 -9.85 -0.70 -0.61
C GLN A 275 -9.13 -2.01 -0.33
N PRO A 276 -9.36 -2.65 0.82
CA PRO A 276 -8.82 -3.97 1.08
C PRO A 276 -9.34 -5.01 0.10
N THR A 277 -8.48 -5.93 -0.29
CA THR A 277 -8.80 -7.10 -1.11
C THR A 277 -8.24 -8.35 -0.45
N HIS A 278 -8.80 -9.50 -0.79
CA HIS A 278 -8.35 -10.79 -0.27
C HIS A 278 -8.38 -11.86 -1.35
N ALA A 279 -7.57 -12.88 -1.22
CA ALA A 279 -7.54 -14.03 -2.11
C ALA A 279 -7.63 -15.32 -1.29
N PHE A 280 -8.62 -16.15 -1.62
CA PHE A 280 -8.79 -17.50 -1.08
C PHE A 280 -8.20 -18.51 -2.06
N ASP A 281 -7.61 -19.60 -1.54
CA ASP A 281 -7.37 -20.77 -2.37
C ASP A 281 -8.71 -21.40 -2.76
N SER A 282 -9.01 -21.40 -4.06
CA SER A 282 -10.31 -21.83 -4.56
C SER A 282 -10.60 -23.32 -4.31
N ASP A 283 -9.56 -24.15 -4.30
CA ASP A 283 -9.71 -25.60 -4.08
C ASP A 283 -10.03 -25.94 -2.61
N HIS A 284 -9.84 -25.00 -1.70
CA HIS A 284 -10.17 -25.15 -0.28
C HIS A 284 -11.56 -24.59 0.07
N ILE A 285 -12.27 -23.97 -0.86
CA ILE A 285 -13.65 -23.51 -0.66
C ILE A 285 -14.61 -24.65 -0.97
N ALA A 286 -15.38 -25.08 0.02
CA ALA A 286 -16.38 -26.12 -0.13
C ALA A 286 -17.68 -25.52 -0.71
N GLY A 287 -18.01 -25.88 -1.95
CA GLY A 287 -19.23 -25.41 -2.62
C GLY A 287 -19.13 -23.96 -3.07
N HIS A 288 -19.75 -23.02 -2.36
CA HIS A 288 -19.78 -21.61 -2.75
C HIS A 288 -19.45 -20.67 -1.58
N VAL A 289 -19.16 -19.42 -1.90
CA VAL A 289 -18.88 -18.40 -0.89
C VAL A 289 -20.19 -17.85 -0.32
N ILE A 290 -20.27 -17.79 1.02
CA ILE A 290 -21.42 -17.27 1.76
C ILE A 290 -20.95 -16.16 2.69
N VAL A 291 -21.51 -14.96 2.54
CA VAL A 291 -21.29 -13.85 3.47
C VAL A 291 -22.46 -13.81 4.44
N ARG A 292 -22.24 -14.14 5.70
CA ARG A 292 -23.27 -14.28 6.73
C ARG A 292 -22.81 -13.84 8.10
N ARG A 293 -23.71 -13.75 9.03
CA ARG A 293 -23.35 -13.67 10.45
C ARG A 293 -22.85 -15.01 10.95
N ALA A 294 -21.93 -14.98 11.90
CA ALA A 294 -21.46 -16.18 12.59
C ALA A 294 -22.57 -16.80 13.44
N GLY A 295 -22.50 -18.11 13.64
CA GLY A 295 -23.20 -18.77 14.75
C GLY A 295 -22.54 -18.46 16.07
N GLU A 296 -23.34 -18.33 17.15
CA GLU A 296 -22.77 -18.09 18.48
C GLU A 296 -21.83 -19.22 18.90
N GLY A 297 -20.58 -18.87 19.26
CA GLY A 297 -19.56 -19.84 19.64
C GLY A 297 -18.93 -20.62 18.47
N GLU A 298 -19.28 -20.31 17.23
CA GLU A 298 -18.64 -20.89 16.04
C GLU A 298 -17.14 -20.59 16.05
N LYS A 299 -16.33 -21.60 15.72
CA LYS A 299 -14.86 -21.47 15.83
C LYS A 299 -14.20 -21.14 14.52
N LEU A 300 -13.17 -20.31 14.58
CA LEU A 300 -12.33 -19.92 13.45
C LEU A 300 -10.87 -19.86 13.88
N LEU A 301 -10.00 -20.57 13.15
CA LEU A 301 -8.55 -20.41 13.24
C LEU A 301 -8.11 -19.38 12.20
N LEU A 302 -7.54 -18.29 12.66
CA LEU A 302 -7.04 -17.19 11.80
C LEU A 302 -5.66 -17.48 11.21
N LEU A 303 -5.29 -16.73 10.16
CA LEU A 303 -3.96 -16.81 9.52
C LEU A 303 -2.79 -16.59 10.50
N ASN A 304 -2.98 -15.79 11.54
CA ASN A 304 -1.97 -15.56 12.57
C ASN A 304 -1.90 -16.65 13.64
N GLY A 305 -2.66 -17.75 13.50
CA GLY A 305 -2.71 -18.88 14.43
C GLY A 305 -3.63 -18.69 15.64
N LYS A 306 -4.33 -17.55 15.76
CA LYS A 306 -5.27 -17.30 16.85
C LYS A 306 -6.59 -18.05 16.59
N GLU A 307 -7.03 -18.89 17.52
CA GLU A 307 -8.36 -19.51 17.49
C GLU A 307 -9.38 -18.59 18.18
N LEU A 308 -10.48 -18.31 17.48
CA LEU A 308 -11.57 -17.48 17.98
C LEU A 308 -12.83 -18.33 18.22
N ALA A 309 -13.59 -17.99 19.28
CA ALA A 309 -14.99 -18.33 19.42
C ALA A 309 -15.82 -17.11 19.03
N LEU A 310 -16.55 -17.21 17.93
CA LEU A 310 -17.23 -16.07 17.30
C LEU A 310 -18.53 -15.71 18.01
N SER A 311 -18.89 -14.45 17.93
CA SER A 311 -20.18 -13.92 18.36
C SER A 311 -21.15 -13.89 17.16
N GLY A 312 -22.44 -14.07 17.43
CA GLY A 312 -23.49 -13.91 16.43
C GLY A 312 -23.59 -12.51 15.80
N ASP A 313 -22.86 -11.51 16.36
CA ASP A 313 -22.74 -10.17 15.76
C ASP A 313 -21.58 -10.06 14.74
N ASP A 314 -20.71 -11.05 14.65
CA ASP A 314 -19.60 -11.02 13.71
C ASP A 314 -20.04 -11.38 12.30
N LEU A 315 -19.59 -10.60 11.32
CA LEU A 315 -19.74 -10.94 9.90
C LEU A 315 -18.59 -11.85 9.48
N VAL A 316 -18.89 -12.94 8.83
CA VAL A 316 -17.92 -13.93 8.37
C VAL A 316 -18.06 -14.20 6.87
N ILE A 317 -16.96 -14.60 6.28
CA ILE A 317 -16.93 -15.30 5.01
C ILE A 317 -16.97 -16.78 5.35
N ALA A 318 -17.92 -17.50 4.77
CA ALA A 318 -18.13 -18.92 4.98
C ALA A 318 -18.22 -19.65 3.63
N ASP A 319 -18.15 -20.97 3.70
CA ASP A 319 -18.48 -21.88 2.61
C ASP A 319 -19.54 -22.88 3.09
N ASP A 320 -19.86 -23.90 2.30
CA ASP A 320 -20.86 -24.91 2.68
C ASP A 320 -20.42 -25.78 3.90
N ALA A 321 -19.14 -25.76 4.26
CA ALA A 321 -18.60 -26.52 5.39
C ALA A 321 -18.46 -25.70 6.68
N GLY A 322 -18.47 -24.37 6.61
CA GLY A 322 -18.34 -23.49 7.77
C GLY A 322 -17.61 -22.18 7.50
N VAL A 323 -17.14 -21.52 8.56
CA VAL A 323 -16.44 -20.23 8.49
C VAL A 323 -15.03 -20.40 7.91
N VAL A 324 -14.69 -19.55 6.95
CA VAL A 324 -13.37 -19.49 6.31
C VAL A 324 -12.59 -18.21 6.62
N GLY A 325 -13.27 -17.15 7.04
CA GLY A 325 -12.61 -15.89 7.38
C GLY A 325 -13.48 -14.94 8.19
N LEU A 326 -12.83 -14.03 8.91
CA LEU A 326 -13.48 -12.95 9.62
C LEU A 326 -13.55 -11.75 8.68
N ALA A 327 -14.74 -11.46 8.18
CA ALA A 327 -14.97 -10.46 7.11
C ALA A 327 -14.34 -9.11 7.43
N GLY A 328 -13.51 -8.58 6.54
CA GLY A 328 -12.87 -7.28 6.67
C GLY A 328 -11.82 -7.16 7.78
N VAL A 329 -11.52 -8.23 8.50
CA VAL A 329 -10.52 -8.24 9.57
C VAL A 329 -9.35 -9.16 9.20
N MET A 330 -9.56 -10.46 9.09
CA MET A 330 -8.50 -11.41 8.77
C MET A 330 -9.04 -12.70 8.17
N GLY A 331 -8.31 -13.24 7.20
CA GLY A 331 -8.60 -14.55 6.62
C GLY A 331 -8.36 -15.70 7.59
N GLY A 332 -8.97 -16.84 7.30
CA GLY A 332 -8.76 -18.10 8.03
C GLY A 332 -7.51 -18.84 7.53
N ALA A 333 -6.98 -19.70 8.39
CA ALA A 333 -5.79 -20.51 8.08
C ALA A 333 -6.09 -21.59 7.03
N LYS A 334 -7.31 -22.13 7.00
CA LYS A 334 -7.70 -23.24 6.12
C LYS A 334 -7.66 -22.88 4.64
N ASP A 335 -8.08 -21.65 4.29
CA ASP A 335 -8.27 -21.21 2.90
C ASP A 335 -7.19 -20.25 2.44
N SER A 336 -6.06 -20.25 3.15
CA SER A 336 -4.89 -19.43 2.84
C SER A 336 -4.20 -19.89 1.55
N ILE A 337 -3.49 -18.97 0.93
CA ILE A 337 -2.62 -19.26 -0.22
C ILE A 337 -1.47 -20.16 0.24
N LEU A 338 -1.35 -21.32 -0.38
CA LEU A 338 -0.31 -22.32 -0.15
C LEU A 338 0.66 -22.37 -1.34
N PRO A 339 1.86 -22.96 -1.20
CA PRO A 339 2.84 -23.04 -2.30
C PRO A 339 2.29 -23.68 -3.58
N GLU A 340 1.34 -24.58 -3.47
CA GLU A 340 0.69 -25.30 -4.57
C GLU A 340 -0.55 -24.61 -5.15
N THR A 341 -1.00 -23.50 -4.58
CA THR A 341 -2.19 -22.78 -5.05
C THR A 341 -2.05 -22.33 -6.50
N ASP A 342 -2.96 -22.76 -7.38
CA ASP A 342 -3.03 -22.39 -8.80
C ASP A 342 -4.37 -21.77 -9.20
N LYS A 343 -5.32 -21.73 -8.27
CA LYS A 343 -6.65 -21.13 -8.44
C LYS A 343 -7.00 -20.30 -7.22
N VAL A 344 -7.53 -19.11 -7.46
CA VAL A 344 -7.96 -18.24 -6.38
C VAL A 344 -9.38 -17.72 -6.59
N ILE A 345 -10.03 -17.41 -5.48
CA ILE A 345 -11.20 -16.54 -5.45
C ILE A 345 -10.72 -15.19 -4.94
N LEU A 346 -10.76 -14.18 -5.80
CA LEU A 346 -10.48 -12.80 -5.45
C LEU A 346 -11.71 -12.17 -4.82
N GLU A 347 -11.55 -11.63 -3.61
CA GLU A 347 -12.57 -10.87 -2.89
C GLU A 347 -12.26 -9.38 -2.94
N VAL A 348 -13.21 -8.59 -3.43
CA VAL A 348 -13.22 -7.13 -3.35
C VAL A 348 -14.59 -6.71 -2.83
N ALA A 349 -14.69 -6.53 -1.53
CA ALA A 349 -15.96 -6.33 -0.86
C ALA A 349 -16.04 -5.00 -0.12
N ASN A 350 -17.27 -4.55 0.10
CA ASN A 350 -17.59 -3.46 1.01
C ASN A 350 -18.27 -4.04 2.25
N PHE A 351 -17.78 -3.69 3.44
CA PHE A 351 -18.32 -4.13 4.71
C PHE A 351 -18.71 -2.94 5.60
N ASP A 352 -19.74 -3.11 6.42
CA ASP A 352 -20.21 -2.11 7.37
C ASP A 352 -19.12 -1.70 8.38
N ALA A 353 -18.78 -0.40 8.37
CA ALA A 353 -17.72 0.17 9.19
C ALA A 353 -17.88 -0.08 10.68
N LYS A 354 -19.10 0.09 11.20
CA LYS A 354 -19.38 -0.07 12.64
C LYS A 354 -19.23 -1.52 13.09
N GLY A 355 -19.71 -2.45 12.27
CA GLY A 355 -19.58 -3.88 12.54
C GLY A 355 -18.13 -4.33 12.54
N ILE A 356 -17.36 -3.96 11.50
CA ILE A 356 -15.94 -4.31 11.43
C ILE A 356 -15.16 -3.76 12.61
N ARG A 357 -15.43 -2.50 13.01
CA ARG A 357 -14.78 -1.90 14.18
C ARG A 357 -15.09 -2.67 15.46
N ARG A 358 -16.38 -3.04 15.69
CA ARG A 358 -16.77 -3.81 16.87
C ARG A 358 -16.09 -5.18 16.92
N THR A 359 -16.04 -5.88 15.80
CA THR A 359 -15.40 -7.19 15.67
C THR A 359 -13.89 -7.10 15.92
N ALA A 360 -13.20 -6.13 15.29
CA ALA A 360 -11.77 -5.93 15.49
C ALA A 360 -11.41 -5.62 16.96
N LEU A 361 -12.21 -4.81 17.63
CA LEU A 361 -12.03 -4.50 19.06
C LEU A 361 -12.32 -5.71 19.96
N ARG A 362 -13.40 -6.48 19.66
CA ARG A 362 -13.78 -7.68 20.45
C ARG A 362 -12.64 -8.68 20.55
N TYR A 363 -11.91 -8.89 19.49
CA TYR A 363 -10.84 -9.88 19.42
C TYR A 363 -9.43 -9.31 19.56
N ASP A 364 -9.33 -8.00 19.84
CA ASP A 364 -8.05 -7.27 19.85
C ASP A 364 -7.21 -7.60 18.60
N ASN A 365 -7.86 -7.49 17.45
CA ASN A 365 -7.28 -7.86 16.15
C ASN A 365 -7.50 -6.75 15.12
N ARG A 366 -6.79 -5.64 15.29
CA ARG A 366 -6.80 -4.54 14.34
C ARG A 366 -5.76 -4.79 13.25
N THR A 367 -6.23 -4.85 12.01
CA THR A 367 -5.41 -5.09 10.82
C THR A 367 -5.42 -3.87 9.90
N GLU A 368 -4.54 -3.85 8.89
CA GLU A 368 -4.55 -2.83 7.83
C GLU A 368 -5.89 -2.81 7.07
N ALA A 369 -6.53 -3.97 6.89
CA ALA A 369 -7.85 -4.07 6.29
C ALA A 369 -8.94 -3.47 7.21
N SER A 370 -9.01 -3.91 8.47
CA SER A 370 -10.03 -3.41 9.41
C SER A 370 -9.87 -1.92 9.69
N ALA A 371 -8.64 -1.40 9.74
CA ALA A 371 -8.36 0.02 9.91
C ALA A 371 -8.95 0.88 8.77
N ARG A 372 -9.04 0.33 7.56
CA ARG A 372 -9.66 0.98 6.40
C ARG A 372 -11.18 0.83 6.39
N TYR A 373 -11.69 -0.38 6.59
CA TYR A 373 -13.14 -0.61 6.63
C TYR A 373 -13.85 0.19 7.71
N GLU A 374 -13.24 0.36 8.88
CA GLU A 374 -13.84 1.14 9.97
C GLU A 374 -14.04 2.64 9.65
N LYS A 375 -13.51 3.12 8.50
CA LYS A 375 -13.64 4.51 8.02
C LYS A 375 -14.81 4.71 7.06
N ALA A 376 -15.64 3.72 6.82
CA ALA A 376 -16.79 3.76 5.91
C ALA A 376 -16.38 3.98 4.45
N ILE A 377 -15.58 3.07 3.90
CA ILE A 377 -15.23 3.05 2.47
C ILE A 377 -16.52 2.95 1.63
N ASP A 378 -16.59 3.69 0.53
CA ASP A 378 -17.71 3.62 -0.40
C ASP A 378 -17.68 2.33 -1.24
N PRO A 379 -18.84 1.71 -1.51
CA PRO A 379 -18.91 0.47 -2.27
C PRO A 379 -18.52 0.61 -3.75
N GLU A 380 -18.56 1.81 -4.33
CA GLU A 380 -18.10 2.05 -5.70
C GLU A 380 -16.58 1.90 -5.86
N ARG A 381 -15.80 2.02 -4.75
CA ARG A 381 -14.37 1.80 -4.78
C ARG A 381 -13.97 0.35 -5.08
N CYS A 382 -14.87 -0.59 -4.87
CA CYS A 382 -14.66 -1.97 -5.29
C CYS A 382 -14.32 -2.09 -6.78
N ASP A 383 -14.91 -1.24 -7.64
CA ASP A 383 -14.60 -1.23 -9.07
C ASP A 383 -13.13 -0.92 -9.33
N GLN A 384 -12.62 0.14 -8.71
CA GLN A 384 -11.24 0.58 -8.88
C GLN A 384 -10.24 -0.49 -8.39
N ALA A 385 -10.49 -1.05 -7.22
CA ALA A 385 -9.63 -2.08 -6.65
C ALA A 385 -9.68 -3.38 -7.46
N PHE A 386 -10.84 -3.77 -7.94
CA PHE A 386 -11.00 -4.95 -8.79
C PHE A 386 -10.26 -4.80 -10.11
N ASP A 387 -10.45 -3.68 -10.80
CA ASP A 387 -9.83 -3.41 -12.09
C ASP A 387 -8.30 -3.39 -11.99
N LEU A 388 -7.74 -2.78 -10.94
CA LEU A 388 -6.30 -2.79 -10.68
C LEU A 388 -5.78 -4.21 -10.36
N SER A 389 -6.52 -4.97 -9.54
CA SER A 389 -6.18 -6.37 -9.23
C SER A 389 -6.10 -7.22 -10.48
N MET A 390 -7.08 -7.11 -11.37
CA MET A 390 -7.14 -7.88 -12.61
C MET A 390 -6.04 -7.47 -13.59
N GLN A 391 -5.68 -6.19 -13.65
CA GLN A 391 -4.55 -5.72 -14.46
C GLN A 391 -3.23 -6.32 -13.96
N LEU A 392 -2.96 -6.24 -12.65
CA LEU A 392 -1.72 -6.76 -12.08
C LEU A 392 -1.61 -8.28 -12.21
N LEU A 393 -2.71 -9.01 -11.98
CA LEU A 393 -2.76 -10.46 -12.19
C LEU A 393 -2.52 -10.81 -13.66
N GLY A 394 -3.16 -10.12 -14.61
CA GLY A 394 -2.99 -10.36 -16.03
C GLY A 394 -1.58 -10.08 -16.54
N GLN A 395 -0.92 -9.06 -16.00
CA GLN A 395 0.48 -8.75 -16.32
C GLN A 395 1.44 -9.84 -15.80
N LEU A 396 1.17 -10.38 -14.62
CA LEU A 396 2.04 -11.37 -13.98
C LEU A 396 1.76 -12.80 -14.41
N TYR A 397 0.53 -13.07 -14.83
CA TYR A 397 0.02 -14.37 -15.27
C TYR A 397 -0.74 -14.23 -16.62
N PRO A 398 -0.03 -14.05 -17.74
CA PRO A 398 -0.67 -13.83 -19.04
C PRO A 398 -1.61 -14.96 -19.49
N GLU A 399 -1.36 -16.18 -19.00
CA GLU A 399 -2.16 -17.38 -19.30
C GLU A 399 -3.35 -17.61 -18.36
N MET A 400 -3.56 -16.69 -17.38
CA MET A 400 -4.68 -16.83 -16.44
C MET A 400 -6.03 -16.84 -17.14
N LYS A 401 -7.00 -17.53 -16.54
CA LYS A 401 -8.38 -17.57 -16.99
C LYS A 401 -9.31 -17.15 -15.87
N VAL A 402 -10.20 -16.21 -16.17
CA VAL A 402 -11.30 -15.86 -15.28
C VAL A 402 -12.46 -16.78 -15.60
N THR A 403 -12.76 -17.69 -14.69
CA THR A 403 -13.77 -18.76 -14.88
C THR A 403 -15.14 -18.43 -14.28
N GLY A 404 -15.20 -17.36 -13.50
CA GLY A 404 -16.44 -16.82 -12.96
C GLY A 404 -16.22 -15.42 -12.39
N LEU A 405 -17.24 -14.58 -12.49
CA LEU A 405 -17.28 -13.25 -11.92
C LEU A 405 -18.69 -12.99 -11.38
N VAL A 406 -18.75 -12.49 -10.15
CA VAL A 406 -19.98 -12.16 -9.44
C VAL A 406 -19.86 -10.76 -8.84
N ASP A 407 -20.90 -9.96 -8.99
CA ASP A 407 -21.02 -8.65 -8.35
C ASP A 407 -22.38 -8.55 -7.63
N GLU A 408 -22.40 -8.93 -6.38
CA GLU A 408 -23.57 -8.79 -5.51
C GLU A 408 -23.63 -7.37 -4.97
N TYR A 409 -24.42 -6.52 -5.62
CA TYR A 409 -24.61 -5.12 -5.28
C TYR A 409 -26.08 -4.71 -5.38
N PRO A 410 -26.93 -5.17 -4.44
CA PRO A 410 -28.40 -5.00 -4.54
C PRO A 410 -28.87 -3.55 -4.37
N GLN A 411 -28.13 -2.73 -3.64
CA GLN A 411 -28.47 -1.34 -3.36
C GLN A 411 -27.28 -0.44 -3.65
N HIS A 412 -27.30 0.21 -4.81
CA HIS A 412 -26.25 1.15 -5.18
C HIS A 412 -26.17 2.35 -4.24
N LEU A 413 -24.94 2.80 -3.96
CA LEU A 413 -24.71 4.00 -3.18
C LEU A 413 -25.39 5.21 -3.85
N LYS A 414 -26.22 5.90 -3.08
CA LYS A 414 -26.76 7.18 -3.50
C LYS A 414 -25.78 8.29 -3.12
N GLN A 415 -25.29 9.01 -4.11
CA GLN A 415 -24.45 10.20 -3.86
C GLN A 415 -25.25 11.24 -3.08
N ALA A 416 -24.56 11.91 -2.16
CA ALA A 416 -25.16 13.03 -1.44
C ALA A 416 -25.29 14.23 -2.38
N GLU A 417 -26.40 14.93 -2.29
CA GLU A 417 -26.67 16.16 -3.02
C GLU A 417 -26.97 17.27 -2.02
N ILE A 418 -26.30 18.41 -2.16
CA ILE A 418 -26.35 19.51 -1.20
C ILE A 418 -26.58 20.83 -1.95
N ASP A 419 -27.61 21.57 -1.56
CA ASP A 419 -27.87 22.91 -2.05
C ASP A 419 -27.24 23.94 -1.11
N VAL A 420 -26.40 24.83 -1.67
CA VAL A 420 -25.66 25.85 -0.92
C VAL A 420 -25.95 27.23 -1.51
N PRO A 421 -26.67 28.12 -0.84
CA PRO A 421 -26.83 29.49 -1.29
C PRO A 421 -25.48 30.21 -1.30
N LEU A 422 -25.10 30.82 -2.43
CA LEU A 422 -23.84 31.56 -2.54
C LEU A 422 -23.77 32.74 -1.56
N SER A 423 -24.90 33.40 -1.32
CA SER A 423 -25.01 34.46 -0.30
C SER A 423 -24.76 33.95 1.11
N TRP A 424 -25.15 32.71 1.44
CA TRP A 424 -24.85 32.07 2.71
C TRP A 424 -23.36 31.74 2.80
N LEU A 425 -22.79 31.18 1.74
CA LEU A 425 -21.37 30.84 1.67
C LEU A 425 -20.48 32.06 1.84
N GLU A 426 -20.79 33.18 1.12
CA GLU A 426 -20.09 34.46 1.25
C GLU A 426 -20.11 34.99 2.69
N ARG A 427 -21.28 34.97 3.33
CA ARG A 427 -21.39 35.45 4.72
C ARG A 427 -20.58 34.57 5.70
N ARG A 428 -20.53 33.26 5.45
CA ARG A 428 -19.81 32.33 6.35
C ARG A 428 -18.30 32.39 6.16
N LEU A 429 -17.84 32.55 4.93
CA LEU A 429 -16.42 32.70 4.61
C LEU A 429 -15.89 34.11 4.93
N GLY A 430 -16.77 35.10 5.11
CA GLY A 430 -16.37 36.51 5.22
C GLY A 430 -15.83 37.08 3.90
N LYS A 431 -15.95 36.35 2.81
CA LYS A 431 -15.36 36.72 1.51
C LYS A 431 -16.20 36.19 0.36
N ARG A 432 -16.35 37.02 -0.67
CA ARG A 432 -16.98 36.61 -1.91
C ARG A 432 -15.95 35.97 -2.84
N LEU A 433 -16.22 34.74 -3.24
CA LEU A 433 -15.44 34.02 -4.25
C LEU A 433 -16.22 33.97 -5.56
N PRO A 434 -15.54 34.09 -6.72
CA PRO A 434 -16.20 33.92 -8.01
C PRO A 434 -16.78 32.52 -8.15
N PRO A 435 -18.04 32.36 -8.60
CA PRO A 435 -18.66 31.02 -8.75
C PRO A 435 -17.86 30.04 -9.59
N GLU A 436 -17.27 30.52 -10.69
CA GLU A 436 -16.45 29.66 -11.58
C GLU A 436 -15.13 29.22 -10.95
N GLU A 437 -14.56 30.00 -10.03
CA GLU A 437 -13.39 29.60 -9.25
C GLU A 437 -13.78 28.49 -8.25
N ILE A 438 -14.93 28.64 -7.57
CA ILE A 438 -15.46 27.61 -6.70
C ILE A 438 -15.70 26.32 -7.51
N ARG A 439 -16.37 26.42 -8.66
CA ARG A 439 -16.63 25.27 -9.54
C ARG A 439 -15.34 24.56 -9.90
N HIS A 440 -14.36 25.28 -10.42
CA HIS A 440 -13.09 24.71 -10.86
C HIS A 440 -12.41 23.91 -9.73
N LYS A 441 -12.23 24.53 -8.56
CA LYS A 441 -11.60 23.88 -7.41
C LYS A 441 -12.36 22.67 -6.91
N MET A 442 -13.68 22.72 -6.85
CA MET A 442 -14.51 21.62 -6.40
C MET A 442 -14.54 20.46 -7.42
N GLU A 443 -14.60 20.76 -8.71
CA GLU A 443 -14.56 19.74 -9.76
C GLU A 443 -13.22 18.99 -9.79
N LEU A 444 -12.10 19.62 -9.48
CA LEU A 444 -10.80 18.96 -9.30
C LEU A 444 -10.82 17.89 -8.20
N LEU A 445 -11.68 18.07 -7.19
CA LEU A 445 -11.91 17.10 -6.11
C LEU A 445 -12.97 16.04 -6.46
N GLY A 446 -13.58 16.13 -7.65
CA GLY A 446 -14.59 15.21 -8.12
C GLY A 446 -16.04 15.58 -7.79
N TYR A 447 -16.30 16.75 -7.25
CA TYR A 447 -17.67 17.26 -7.04
C TYR A 447 -18.32 17.66 -8.35
N GLY A 448 -19.60 17.37 -8.51
CA GLY A 448 -20.43 17.94 -9.58
C GLY A 448 -21.01 19.28 -9.11
N ILE A 449 -20.80 20.36 -9.87
CA ILE A 449 -21.24 21.70 -9.49
C ILE A 449 -22.14 22.30 -10.58
N SER A 450 -23.32 22.77 -10.19
CA SER A 450 -24.19 23.57 -11.06
C SER A 450 -24.78 24.75 -10.29
N PHE A 451 -25.08 25.84 -11.02
CA PHE A 451 -25.64 27.06 -10.44
C PHE A 451 -27.02 27.38 -10.99
N SER A 452 -27.91 27.83 -10.13
CA SER A 452 -29.23 28.36 -10.47
C SER A 452 -29.53 29.55 -9.59
N GLY A 453 -29.39 30.79 -10.13
CA GLY A 453 -29.51 32.01 -9.34
C GLY A 453 -28.48 32.08 -8.21
N ASP A 454 -28.95 32.25 -6.98
CA ASP A 454 -28.09 32.24 -5.77
C ASP A 454 -27.75 30.83 -5.28
N ASN A 455 -28.32 29.77 -5.88
CA ASN A 455 -28.11 28.41 -5.42
C ASN A 455 -26.98 27.73 -6.19
N MET A 456 -26.03 27.16 -5.43
CA MET A 456 -25.07 26.20 -5.91
C MET A 456 -25.53 24.80 -5.53
N HIS A 457 -25.85 23.98 -6.52
CA HIS A 457 -26.16 22.55 -6.35
C HIS A 457 -24.89 21.73 -6.44
N VAL A 458 -24.62 20.93 -5.42
CA VAL A 458 -23.40 20.14 -5.28
C VAL A 458 -23.74 18.66 -5.26
N VAL A 459 -23.20 17.90 -6.19
CA VAL A 459 -23.21 16.43 -6.16
C VAL A 459 -21.89 15.95 -5.56
N VAL A 460 -21.98 15.31 -4.41
CA VAL A 460 -20.80 14.84 -3.66
C VAL A 460 -20.27 13.56 -4.32
N PRO A 461 -18.94 13.43 -4.55
CA PRO A 461 -18.38 12.20 -5.10
C PRO A 461 -18.63 11.00 -4.18
N THR A 462 -18.67 9.79 -4.74
CA THR A 462 -19.01 8.57 -4.00
C THR A 462 -18.12 8.36 -2.79
N TRP A 463 -16.81 8.62 -2.95
CA TRP A 463 -15.80 8.47 -1.87
C TRP A 463 -15.89 9.50 -0.74
N ARG A 464 -16.77 10.48 -0.86
CA ARG A 464 -17.13 11.46 0.18
C ARG A 464 -18.59 11.36 0.60
N SER A 465 -19.38 10.45 0.02
CA SER A 465 -20.83 10.30 0.23
C SER A 465 -21.22 9.29 1.32
N THR A 466 -20.24 8.76 2.07
CA THR A 466 -20.50 7.78 3.16
C THR A 466 -20.63 8.40 4.55
N GLY A 467 -21.03 9.67 4.62
CA GLY A 467 -21.25 10.42 5.85
C GLY A 467 -20.19 11.48 6.15
N ASP A 468 -19.15 11.57 5.33
CA ASP A 468 -18.08 12.55 5.47
C ASP A 468 -18.54 13.96 5.04
N VAL A 469 -19.19 14.09 3.89
CA VAL A 469 -19.75 15.33 3.38
C VAL A 469 -21.26 15.19 3.25
N SER A 470 -22.02 15.90 4.09
CA SER A 470 -23.48 15.72 4.19
C SER A 470 -24.28 17.00 4.39
N ILE A 471 -23.66 18.11 4.78
CA ILE A 471 -24.29 19.39 5.04
C ILE A 471 -23.56 20.56 4.37
N GLN A 472 -24.21 21.72 4.32
CA GLN A 472 -23.64 22.93 3.73
C GLN A 472 -22.30 23.35 4.36
N ALA A 473 -22.13 23.12 5.67
CA ALA A 473 -20.90 23.45 6.37
C ALA A 473 -19.70 22.62 5.85
N ASP A 474 -19.93 21.36 5.47
CA ASP A 474 -18.88 20.51 4.91
C ASP A 474 -18.44 21.05 3.54
N ILE A 475 -19.38 21.51 2.71
CA ILE A 475 -19.07 22.15 1.42
C ILE A 475 -18.30 23.46 1.62
N MET A 476 -18.67 24.25 2.62
CA MET A 476 -17.95 25.47 2.99
C MET A 476 -16.49 25.14 3.38
N GLU A 477 -16.26 24.08 4.14
CA GLU A 477 -14.92 23.63 4.50
C GLU A 477 -14.11 23.21 3.27
N GLU A 478 -14.71 22.46 2.34
CA GLU A 478 -14.05 22.07 1.10
C GLU A 478 -13.63 23.28 0.27
N VAL A 479 -14.53 24.27 0.12
CA VAL A 479 -14.22 25.53 -0.58
C VAL A 479 -13.10 26.28 0.14
N ALA A 480 -13.18 26.41 1.47
CA ALA A 480 -12.20 27.16 2.25
C ALA A 480 -10.79 26.52 2.19
N ARG A 481 -10.70 25.20 2.37
CA ARG A 481 -9.40 24.50 2.31
C ARG A 481 -8.75 24.57 0.95
N MET A 482 -9.53 24.53 -0.13
CA MET A 482 -9.01 24.61 -1.50
C MET A 482 -8.68 26.04 -1.93
N TYR A 483 -9.33 27.03 -1.34
CA TYR A 483 -8.96 28.44 -1.50
C TYR A 483 -7.66 28.76 -0.76
N GLY A 484 -7.41 28.07 0.37
CA GLY A 484 -6.29 28.27 1.29
C GLY A 484 -6.71 29.13 2.49
N TYR A 485 -6.63 28.55 3.68
CA TYR A 485 -7.01 29.25 4.94
C TYR A 485 -6.21 30.53 5.17
N GLU A 486 -4.96 30.59 4.71
CA GLU A 486 -4.06 31.75 4.78
C GLU A 486 -4.52 32.93 3.92
N ASN A 487 -5.43 32.72 2.96
CA ASN A 487 -5.98 33.75 2.08
C ASN A 487 -7.23 34.43 2.64
N PHE A 488 -7.67 34.02 3.85
CA PHE A 488 -8.72 34.71 4.56
C PHE A 488 -8.14 35.71 5.56
N GLU A 489 -8.56 36.98 5.43
CA GLU A 489 -8.16 38.02 6.37
C GLU A 489 -8.89 37.83 7.69
N ALA A 490 -8.15 37.82 8.80
CA ALA A 490 -8.77 37.86 10.13
C ALA A 490 -9.31 39.27 10.36
N GLU A 491 -10.62 39.40 10.44
CA GLU A 491 -11.23 40.65 10.95
C GLU A 491 -11.10 40.69 12.46
N PRO A 492 -10.66 41.83 13.04
CA PRO A 492 -10.50 41.98 14.48
C PRO A 492 -11.84 42.01 15.27
#